data_5f30f798784df553619f51b060bb0c8a
#
_entry.id   5f30f798784df553619f51b060bb0c8a
#
_cell.length_a   1.000
_cell.length_b   1.000
_cell.length_c   1.000
_cell.angle_alpha   90.00
_cell.angle_beta   90.00
_cell.angle_gamma   90.00
#
_symmetry.space_group_name_H-M   'P 1'
#
loop_
_entity.id
_entity.type
_entity.pdbx_description
1 polymer ?
#
loop_
_entity_poly.entity_id
_entity_poly.type
_entity_poly.pdbx_seq_one_letter_code
_entity_poly.pdbx_strand_id
1 'polypeptide(L)'
;GPKPFKQKGTGRSRQGSIRQPEHRGGGVVHGPTPRDYSQRTPKKMIAAALRGALSDRARGGRLHVVESFLADGAPSTKTAVALLASVATSKNVLVVLHRDEESSWLSVRNLSNVHVLTWDQLNAYDVLVSDDIVFTKAAYQGFVEARTGETVEVEAAKKAPKAKAAKADADEAAPAKKAPKAKPAKADDAAEAEKE
;
A
#
# COMPACT_ATOMS: atom_id res chain seq x y z
N GLY A 1 21.31 38.65 -23.61
CA GLY A 1 22.16 38.36 -24.76
C GLY A 1 22.87 39.63 -25.27
N PRO A 2 23.89 39.52 -26.12
CA PRO A 2 24.61 40.65 -26.63
C PRO A 2 23.72 41.54 -27.51
N LYS A 3 24.03 42.81 -27.54
CA LYS A 3 23.37 43.78 -28.39
C LYS A 3 23.91 43.62 -29.83
N PRO A 4 23.04 43.50 -30.88
CA PRO A 4 23.49 43.23 -32.23
C PRO A 4 24.31 44.35 -32.86
N PHE A 5 24.05 45.63 -32.52
CA PHE A 5 24.74 46.77 -33.03
C PHE A 5 24.55 48.00 -32.13
N LYS A 6 25.29 49.11 -32.39
CA LYS A 6 25.24 50.33 -31.62
C LYS A 6 23.85 50.97 -31.60
N GLN A 7 23.52 51.70 -30.51
CA GLN A 7 22.19 52.28 -30.30
C GLN A 7 21.78 53.30 -31.37
N LYS A 8 22.73 54.07 -31.89
CA LYS A 8 22.54 55.12 -32.92
C LYS A 8 23.62 55.04 -33.98
N GLY A 9 23.42 55.69 -35.13
CA GLY A 9 24.41 55.79 -36.22
C GLY A 9 24.52 54.58 -37.14
N THR A 10 23.57 53.64 -37.12
CA THR A 10 23.59 52.46 -37.99
C THR A 10 22.54 52.50 -39.10
N GLY A 11 21.65 53.49 -39.13
CA GLY A 11 20.52 53.54 -40.06
C GLY A 11 19.48 52.44 -39.90
N ARG A 12 19.63 51.57 -38.89
CA ARG A 12 18.74 50.44 -38.58
C ARG A 12 17.84 50.73 -37.37
N SER A 13 16.72 49.98 -37.23
CA SER A 13 15.88 50.05 -36.05
C SER A 13 16.67 49.66 -34.79
N ARG A 14 16.32 50.26 -33.64
CA ARG A 14 17.01 50.00 -32.37
C ARG A 14 16.68 48.59 -31.90
N GLN A 15 17.70 47.83 -31.52
CA GLN A 15 17.55 46.46 -31.01
C GLN A 15 18.23 46.36 -29.63
N GLY A 16 17.59 45.66 -28.69
CA GLY A 16 18.08 45.44 -27.32
C GLY A 16 18.96 44.21 -27.19
N SER A 17 18.57 43.12 -27.85
CA SER A 17 19.26 41.84 -27.78
C SER A 17 19.02 41.01 -29.04
N ILE A 18 19.97 40.14 -29.38
CA ILE A 18 19.82 39.14 -30.45
C ILE A 18 18.80 38.05 -30.14
N ARG A 19 18.36 37.94 -28.86
CA ARG A 19 17.37 36.97 -28.39
C ARG A 19 15.97 37.56 -28.20
N GLN A 20 15.70 38.71 -28.78
CA GLN A 20 14.34 39.27 -28.74
C GLN A 20 13.37 38.38 -29.55
N PRO A 21 12.06 38.40 -29.21
CA PRO A 21 11.06 37.53 -29.86
C PRO A 21 10.97 37.70 -31.39
N GLU A 22 11.28 38.86 -31.89
CA GLU A 22 11.31 39.17 -33.33
C GLU A 22 12.49 38.53 -34.11
N HIS A 23 13.51 38.06 -33.36
CA HIS A 23 14.67 37.42 -33.99
C HIS A 23 14.48 35.90 -34.13
N ARG A 24 15.04 35.33 -35.18
CA ARG A 24 15.08 33.88 -35.39
C ARG A 24 15.87 33.24 -34.22
N GLY A 25 15.23 32.29 -33.53
CA GLY A 25 15.80 31.67 -32.33
C GLY A 25 15.74 32.57 -31.09
N GLY A 26 14.95 33.65 -31.12
CA GLY A 26 14.63 34.49 -29.98
C GLY A 26 13.64 33.84 -29.00
N GLY A 27 13.36 34.55 -27.91
CA GLY A 27 12.43 34.10 -26.90
C GLY A 27 10.97 34.09 -27.39
N VAL A 28 10.13 33.34 -26.72
CA VAL A 28 8.65 33.31 -26.90
C VAL A 28 8.02 34.26 -25.92
N VAL A 29 7.26 35.25 -26.39
CA VAL A 29 6.62 36.28 -25.55
C VAL A 29 5.54 35.68 -24.64
N HIS A 30 4.70 34.83 -25.18
CA HIS A 30 3.64 34.11 -24.49
C HIS A 30 3.86 32.60 -24.57
N GLY A 31 4.96 32.17 -23.95
CA GLY A 31 5.29 30.74 -23.86
C GLY A 31 4.35 30.00 -22.90
N PRO A 32 4.37 28.66 -22.94
CA PRO A 32 3.60 27.86 -21.98
C PRO A 32 4.13 28.11 -20.56
N THR A 33 3.24 28.48 -19.66
CA THR A 33 3.54 28.63 -18.23
C THR A 33 2.99 27.43 -17.48
N PRO A 34 3.73 26.90 -16.48
CA PRO A 34 3.19 25.88 -15.59
C PRO A 34 1.91 26.39 -14.92
N ARG A 35 0.86 25.60 -14.98
CA ARG A 35 -0.42 25.92 -14.33
C ARG A 35 -1.04 24.67 -13.74
N ASP A 36 -1.88 24.85 -12.74
CA ASP A 36 -2.66 23.78 -12.15
C ASP A 36 -3.82 23.41 -13.08
N TYR A 37 -3.94 22.09 -13.39
CA TYR A 37 -5.02 21.51 -14.18
C TYR A 37 -6.01 20.74 -13.33
N SER A 38 -5.88 20.76 -12.02
CA SER A 38 -6.77 20.03 -11.12
C SER A 38 -8.21 20.54 -11.27
N GLN A 39 -9.15 19.60 -11.29
CA GLN A 39 -10.59 19.86 -11.41
C GLN A 39 -11.30 19.38 -10.15
N ARG A 40 -12.04 20.25 -9.50
CA ARG A 40 -12.82 19.89 -8.32
C ARG A 40 -14.07 19.12 -8.73
N THR A 41 -14.15 17.85 -8.33
CA THR A 41 -15.32 17.00 -8.56
C THR A 41 -16.37 17.22 -7.45
N PRO A 42 -17.68 17.31 -7.78
CA PRO A 42 -18.76 17.41 -6.80
C PRO A 42 -18.76 16.23 -5.82
N LYS A 43 -18.91 16.50 -4.51
CA LYS A 43 -18.88 15.45 -3.47
C LYS A 43 -19.91 14.32 -3.70
N LYS A 44 -21.10 14.63 -4.24
CA LYS A 44 -22.12 13.62 -4.56
C LYS A 44 -21.66 12.64 -5.64
N MET A 45 -20.88 13.10 -6.63
CA MET A 45 -20.32 12.23 -7.67
C MET A 45 -19.27 11.31 -7.10
N ILE A 46 -18.37 11.80 -6.25
CA ILE A 46 -17.35 10.99 -5.56
C ILE A 46 -18.03 9.90 -4.71
N ALA A 47 -19.05 10.26 -3.94
CA ALA A 47 -19.80 9.32 -3.13
C ALA A 47 -20.54 8.25 -3.96
N ALA A 48 -21.11 8.65 -5.11
CA ALA A 48 -21.78 7.72 -6.03
C ALA A 48 -20.78 6.75 -6.66
N ALA A 49 -19.60 7.22 -7.07
CA ALA A 49 -18.53 6.38 -7.61
C ALA A 49 -18.06 5.32 -6.59
N LEU A 50 -17.82 5.71 -5.33
CA LEU A 50 -17.46 4.78 -4.28
C LEU A 50 -18.54 3.73 -4.03
N ARG A 51 -19.81 4.12 -3.94
CA ARG A 51 -20.93 3.18 -3.77
C ARG A 51 -21.05 2.22 -4.95
N GLY A 52 -20.85 2.70 -6.18
CA GLY A 52 -20.84 1.87 -7.38
C GLY A 52 -19.74 0.82 -7.33
N ALA A 53 -18.51 1.22 -6.99
CA ALA A 53 -17.37 0.31 -6.87
C ALA A 53 -17.58 -0.75 -5.78
N LEU A 54 -18.08 -0.38 -4.60
CA LEU A 54 -18.40 -1.32 -3.53
C LEU A 54 -19.53 -2.27 -3.91
N SER A 55 -20.57 -1.78 -4.62
CA SER A 55 -21.67 -2.63 -5.10
C SER A 55 -21.21 -3.69 -6.10
N ASP A 56 -20.27 -3.35 -6.96
CA ASP A 56 -19.66 -4.30 -7.90
C ASP A 56 -18.89 -5.40 -7.14
N ARG A 57 -18.05 -5.02 -6.19
CA ARG A 57 -17.33 -5.99 -5.34
C ARG A 57 -18.27 -6.89 -4.53
N ALA A 58 -19.34 -6.33 -3.98
CA ALA A 58 -20.35 -7.09 -3.25
C ALA A 58 -21.09 -8.10 -4.13
N ARG A 59 -21.49 -7.69 -5.35
CA ARG A 59 -22.12 -8.61 -6.33
C ARG A 59 -21.19 -9.72 -6.77
N GLY A 60 -19.89 -9.44 -6.89
CA GLY A 60 -18.85 -10.42 -7.19
C GLY A 60 -18.50 -11.35 -6.03
N GLY A 61 -19.10 -11.18 -4.83
CA GLY A 61 -18.77 -11.96 -3.64
C GLY A 61 -17.38 -11.67 -3.07
N ARG A 62 -16.79 -10.51 -3.42
CA ARG A 62 -15.43 -10.09 -3.05
C ARG A 62 -15.39 -9.08 -1.89
N LEU A 63 -16.50 -8.94 -1.18
CA LEU A 63 -16.61 -8.12 0.01
C LEU A 63 -16.82 -9.02 1.21
N HIS A 64 -15.90 -8.98 2.15
CA HIS A 64 -15.89 -9.83 3.32
C HIS A 64 -15.95 -8.97 4.59
N VAL A 65 -16.68 -9.44 5.59
CA VAL A 65 -16.74 -8.80 6.91
C VAL A 65 -16.26 -9.81 7.95
N VAL A 66 -15.20 -9.44 8.67
CA VAL A 66 -14.62 -10.23 9.75
C VAL A 66 -14.88 -9.56 11.11
N GLU A 67 -14.95 -10.33 12.17
CA GLU A 67 -15.19 -9.79 13.51
C GLU A 67 -14.00 -8.94 13.99
N SER A 68 -12.79 -9.52 13.91
CA SER A 68 -11.52 -8.85 14.17
C SER A 68 -10.37 -9.65 13.51
N PHE A 69 -9.21 -9.01 13.29
CA PHE A 69 -8.02 -9.69 12.79
C PHE A 69 -7.25 -10.44 13.89
N LEU A 70 -7.47 -10.06 15.14
CA LEU A 70 -6.75 -10.58 16.30
C LEU A 70 -7.72 -11.08 17.36
N ALA A 71 -7.52 -12.31 17.83
CA ALA A 71 -8.32 -12.88 18.90
C ALA A 71 -7.91 -12.34 20.29
N ASP A 72 -6.62 -12.07 20.47
CA ASP A 72 -6.03 -11.77 21.80
C ASP A 72 -5.55 -10.32 21.94
N GLY A 73 -5.86 -9.44 20.97
CA GLY A 73 -5.49 -8.03 20.99
C GLY A 73 -3.99 -7.74 20.79
N ALA A 74 -3.11 -8.73 20.84
CA ALA A 74 -1.68 -8.57 20.61
C ALA A 74 -1.35 -8.58 19.10
N PRO A 75 -0.47 -7.67 18.60
CA PRO A 75 -0.12 -7.63 17.20
C PRO A 75 0.55 -8.92 16.73
N SER A 76 0.03 -9.54 15.68
CA SER A 76 0.58 -10.77 15.10
C SER A 76 0.36 -10.84 13.59
N THR A 77 1.44 -10.73 12.82
CA THR A 77 1.39 -10.85 11.35
C THR A 77 1.01 -12.25 10.89
N LYS A 78 1.44 -13.28 11.63
CA LYS A 78 1.18 -14.68 11.30
C LYS A 78 -0.32 -15.00 11.38
N THR A 79 -1.00 -14.54 12.41
CA THR A 79 -2.46 -14.72 12.58
C THR A 79 -3.23 -13.93 11.52
N ALA A 80 -2.81 -12.71 11.21
CA ALA A 80 -3.41 -11.88 10.17
C ALA A 80 -3.28 -12.54 8.78
N VAL A 81 -2.11 -13.07 8.42
CA VAL A 81 -1.91 -13.80 7.15
C VAL A 81 -2.78 -15.05 7.08
N ALA A 82 -2.87 -15.83 8.14
CA ALA A 82 -3.71 -17.03 8.17
C ALA A 82 -5.20 -16.69 7.99
N LEU A 83 -5.67 -15.60 8.61
CA LEU A 83 -7.04 -15.11 8.45
C LEU A 83 -7.28 -14.64 7.01
N LEU A 84 -6.40 -13.82 6.47
CA LEU A 84 -6.54 -13.32 5.09
C LEU A 84 -6.55 -14.48 4.08
N ALA A 85 -5.68 -15.45 4.22
CA ALA A 85 -5.65 -16.64 3.34
C ALA A 85 -6.93 -17.48 3.40
N SER A 86 -7.67 -17.44 4.51
CA SER A 86 -8.96 -18.15 4.65
C SER A 86 -10.14 -17.38 4.06
N VAL A 87 -10.04 -16.05 3.96
CA VAL A 87 -11.15 -15.17 3.54
C VAL A 87 -10.98 -14.67 2.12
N ALA A 88 -9.80 -14.22 1.77
CA ALA A 88 -9.47 -13.62 0.47
C ALA A 88 -8.67 -14.61 -0.37
N THR A 89 -9.15 -14.87 -1.59
CA THR A 89 -8.47 -15.77 -2.55
C THR A 89 -7.58 -15.02 -3.52
N SER A 90 -7.75 -13.71 -3.64
CA SER A 90 -7.07 -12.87 -4.61
C SER A 90 -5.73 -12.33 -4.09
N LYS A 91 -4.90 -11.86 -5.02
CA LYS A 91 -3.56 -11.35 -4.72
C LYS A 91 -3.59 -10.00 -4.01
N ASN A 92 -4.44 -9.07 -4.47
CA ASN A 92 -4.49 -7.71 -3.96
C ASN A 92 -5.68 -7.56 -3.03
N VAL A 93 -5.43 -7.34 -1.76
CA VAL A 93 -6.47 -7.25 -0.73
C VAL A 93 -6.48 -5.85 -0.12
N LEU A 94 -7.67 -5.25 -0.03
CA LEU A 94 -7.90 -4.03 0.73
C LEU A 94 -8.46 -4.38 2.10
N VAL A 95 -7.77 -3.99 3.14
CA VAL A 95 -8.22 -4.14 4.53
C VAL A 95 -8.69 -2.80 5.06
N VAL A 96 -9.93 -2.75 5.52
CA VAL A 96 -10.55 -1.56 6.07
C VAL A 96 -10.80 -1.75 7.56
N LEU A 97 -10.15 -0.90 8.36
CA LEU A 97 -10.13 -0.99 9.82
C LEU A 97 -10.86 0.20 10.46
N HIS A 98 -11.27 0.03 11.71
CA HIS A 98 -11.65 1.15 12.56
C HIS A 98 -10.40 1.88 13.08
N ARG A 99 -10.52 3.17 13.41
CA ARG A 99 -9.38 3.98 13.88
C ARG A 99 -8.75 3.46 15.16
N ASP A 100 -9.55 2.86 16.02
CA ASP A 100 -9.12 2.35 17.34
C ASP A 100 -8.43 0.99 17.25
N GLU A 101 -8.37 0.38 16.05
CA GLU A 101 -7.79 -0.95 15.84
C GLU A 101 -6.30 -0.90 15.50
N GLU A 102 -5.47 -0.24 16.31
CA GLU A 102 -4.03 -0.10 16.08
C GLU A 102 -3.30 -1.44 16.00
N SER A 103 -3.65 -2.40 16.85
CA SER A 103 -3.04 -3.75 16.87
C SER A 103 -3.27 -4.50 15.56
N SER A 104 -4.50 -4.41 15.01
CA SER A 104 -4.84 -4.98 13.71
C SER A 104 -4.05 -4.30 12.60
N TRP A 105 -3.92 -2.98 12.64
CA TRP A 105 -3.16 -2.20 11.65
C TRP A 105 -1.66 -2.57 11.65
N LEU A 106 -1.05 -2.68 12.83
CA LEU A 106 0.35 -3.12 12.98
C LEU A 106 0.59 -4.53 12.44
N SER A 107 -0.41 -5.42 12.58
CA SER A 107 -0.32 -6.81 12.13
C SER A 107 -0.38 -6.96 10.60
N VAL A 108 -1.10 -6.06 9.91
CA VAL A 108 -1.38 -6.21 8.49
C VAL A 108 -0.50 -5.31 7.61
N ARG A 109 -0.04 -4.15 8.11
CA ARG A 109 0.67 -3.12 7.33
C ARG A 109 1.95 -3.58 6.64
N ASN A 110 2.62 -4.62 7.17
CA ASN A 110 3.88 -5.12 6.60
C ASN A 110 3.69 -6.05 5.40
N LEU A 111 2.46 -6.41 5.05
CA LEU A 111 2.16 -7.32 3.95
C LEU A 111 2.16 -6.55 2.63
N SER A 112 3.02 -6.94 1.68
CA SER A 112 3.21 -6.23 0.40
C SER A 112 2.01 -6.25 -0.55
N ASN A 113 1.16 -7.25 -0.42
CA ASN A 113 -0.05 -7.47 -1.24
C ASN A 113 -1.33 -6.98 -0.55
N VAL A 114 -1.21 -6.35 0.61
CA VAL A 114 -2.33 -5.83 1.38
C VAL A 114 -2.21 -4.33 1.51
N HIS A 115 -3.26 -3.62 1.13
CA HIS A 115 -3.42 -2.20 1.36
C HIS A 115 -4.34 -1.98 2.56
N VAL A 116 -3.93 -1.14 3.51
CA VAL A 116 -4.68 -0.91 4.76
C VAL A 116 -5.15 0.52 4.82
N LEU A 117 -6.44 0.71 5.03
CA LEU A 117 -7.08 2.01 5.20
C LEU A 117 -8.03 2.01 6.40
N THR A 118 -8.29 3.19 6.91
CA THR A 118 -9.41 3.41 7.82
C THR A 118 -10.69 3.66 7.04
N TRP A 119 -11.84 3.32 7.61
CA TRP A 119 -13.14 3.41 6.95
C TRP A 119 -13.49 4.84 6.45
N ASP A 120 -12.99 5.87 7.11
CA ASP A 120 -13.21 7.27 6.76
C ASP A 120 -12.33 7.75 5.60
N GLN A 121 -11.21 7.09 5.34
CA GLN A 121 -10.30 7.38 4.23
C GLN A 121 -10.62 6.58 2.96
N LEU A 122 -11.60 5.69 3.01
CA LEU A 122 -11.97 4.83 1.91
C LEU A 122 -12.38 5.63 0.67
N ASN A 123 -11.74 5.35 -0.46
CA ASN A 123 -11.99 5.99 -1.75
C ASN A 123 -12.23 4.97 -2.88
N ALA A 124 -12.76 5.44 -4.00
CA ALA A 124 -13.10 4.58 -5.13
C ALA A 124 -11.86 3.97 -5.81
N TYR A 125 -10.72 4.67 -5.78
CA TYR A 125 -9.48 4.20 -6.40
C TYR A 125 -8.96 2.93 -5.72
N ASP A 126 -8.84 2.96 -4.39
CA ASP A 126 -8.31 1.82 -3.62
C ASP A 126 -9.24 0.59 -3.73
N VAL A 127 -10.56 0.81 -3.76
CA VAL A 127 -11.55 -0.26 -4.01
C VAL A 127 -11.38 -0.89 -5.40
N LEU A 128 -11.09 -0.09 -6.43
CA LEU A 128 -10.95 -0.58 -7.80
C LEU A 128 -9.61 -1.27 -8.06
N VAL A 129 -8.53 -0.80 -7.42
CA VAL A 129 -7.20 -1.41 -7.52
C VAL A 129 -7.13 -2.76 -6.82
N SER A 130 -7.87 -2.90 -5.72
CA SER A 130 -7.90 -4.14 -4.94
C SER A 130 -8.92 -5.13 -5.50
N ASP A 131 -8.61 -6.41 -5.42
CA ASP A 131 -9.48 -7.49 -5.88
C ASP A 131 -10.53 -7.86 -4.82
N ASP A 132 -10.09 -8.10 -3.60
CA ASP A 132 -10.93 -8.42 -2.45
C ASP A 132 -10.89 -7.30 -1.42
N ILE A 133 -12.01 -7.07 -0.73
CA ILE A 133 -12.14 -6.08 0.32
C ILE A 133 -12.54 -6.78 1.61
N VAL A 134 -11.79 -6.56 2.67
CA VAL A 134 -12.03 -7.13 3.99
C VAL A 134 -12.26 -6.01 4.99
N PHE A 135 -13.47 -5.92 5.51
CA PHE A 135 -13.83 -5.01 6.58
C PHE A 135 -13.75 -5.71 7.94
N THR A 136 -13.32 -4.98 8.97
CA THR A 136 -13.69 -5.36 10.34
C THR A 136 -15.14 -4.96 10.59
N LYS A 137 -15.81 -5.66 11.48
CA LYS A 137 -17.21 -5.39 11.85
C LYS A 137 -17.37 -3.92 12.31
N ALA A 138 -16.46 -3.44 13.14
CA ALA A 138 -16.46 -2.07 13.65
C ALA A 138 -16.29 -1.04 12.50
N ALA A 139 -15.36 -1.29 11.58
CA ALA A 139 -15.15 -0.41 10.42
C ALA A 139 -16.34 -0.38 9.48
N TYR A 140 -16.98 -1.54 9.26
CA TYR A 140 -18.16 -1.61 8.41
C TYR A 140 -19.34 -0.85 9.03
N GLN A 141 -19.59 -1.03 10.32
CA GLN A 141 -20.63 -0.29 11.04
C GLN A 141 -20.38 1.22 10.97
N GLY A 142 -19.17 1.69 11.30
CA GLY A 142 -18.81 3.11 11.21
C GLY A 142 -18.97 3.68 9.78
N PHE A 143 -18.63 2.89 8.75
CA PHE A 143 -18.81 3.30 7.35
C PHE A 143 -20.28 3.45 6.98
N VAL A 144 -21.15 2.53 7.39
CA VAL A 144 -22.60 2.58 7.11
C VAL A 144 -23.25 3.71 7.88
N GLU A 145 -22.99 3.84 9.18
CA GLU A 145 -23.52 4.91 10.03
C GLU A 145 -23.19 6.30 9.49
N ALA A 146 -21.94 6.50 9.06
CA ALA A 146 -21.50 7.79 8.47
C ALA A 146 -22.20 8.12 7.14
N ARG A 147 -22.76 7.13 6.43
CA ARG A 147 -23.37 7.29 5.12
C ARG A 147 -24.89 7.27 5.13
N THR A 148 -25.50 6.50 6.00
CA THR A 148 -26.95 6.34 6.11
C THR A 148 -27.53 7.05 7.32
N GLY A 149 -26.75 7.27 8.38
CA GLY A 149 -27.22 7.75 9.68
C GLY A 149 -27.93 6.69 10.51
N GLU A 150 -27.94 5.44 10.06
CA GLU A 150 -28.60 4.32 10.73
C GLU A 150 -27.54 3.34 11.26
N THR A 151 -27.71 2.88 12.51
CA THR A 151 -26.89 1.81 13.09
C THR A 151 -27.32 0.46 12.52
N VAL A 152 -26.38 -0.23 11.88
CA VAL A 152 -26.64 -1.54 11.28
C VAL A 152 -25.95 -2.63 12.11
N GLU A 153 -26.73 -3.55 12.66
CA GLU A 153 -26.19 -4.77 13.24
C GLU A 153 -25.81 -5.76 12.14
N VAL A 154 -24.53 -6.05 12.05
CA VAL A 154 -23.98 -6.98 11.03
C VAL A 154 -23.63 -8.31 11.71
N GLU A 155 -24.20 -9.40 11.22
CA GLU A 155 -23.70 -10.74 11.55
C GLU A 155 -22.37 -10.95 10.80
N ALA A 156 -21.26 -10.93 11.56
CA ALA A 156 -19.94 -11.25 11.00
C ALA A 156 -19.88 -12.73 10.62
N ALA A 157 -19.19 -13.04 9.52
CA ALA A 157 -18.91 -14.43 9.13
C ALA A 157 -18.29 -15.17 10.31
N LYS A 158 -18.90 -16.30 10.68
CA LYS A 158 -18.53 -17.12 11.85
C LYS A 158 -17.03 -17.43 11.84
N LYS A 159 -16.38 -17.29 13.01
CA LYS A 159 -14.99 -17.65 13.31
C LYS A 159 -14.49 -18.82 12.48
N ALA A 160 -13.33 -18.63 11.86
CA ALA A 160 -12.55 -19.72 11.29
C ALA A 160 -12.43 -20.88 12.31
N PRO A 161 -12.51 -22.14 11.90
CA PRO A 161 -12.45 -23.27 12.83
C PRO A 161 -11.12 -23.24 13.57
N LYS A 162 -11.18 -23.29 14.89
CA LYS A 162 -10.01 -23.49 15.76
C LYS A 162 -9.25 -24.70 15.23
N ALA A 163 -8.02 -24.49 14.79
CA ALA A 163 -7.10 -25.57 14.50
C ALA A 163 -6.99 -26.43 15.76
N LYS A 164 -7.48 -27.66 15.71
CA LYS A 164 -7.26 -28.66 16.73
C LYS A 164 -5.76 -28.87 16.83
N ALA A 165 -5.18 -28.49 17.97
CA ALA A 165 -3.85 -28.92 18.37
C ALA A 165 -3.88 -30.44 18.43
N ALA A 166 -3.22 -31.10 17.48
CA ALA A 166 -2.92 -32.52 17.55
C ALA A 166 -1.91 -32.68 18.71
N LYS A 167 -2.39 -33.20 19.84
CA LYS A 167 -1.53 -33.83 20.83
C LYS A 167 -0.93 -35.06 20.18
N ALA A 168 0.37 -35.04 19.91
CA ALA A 168 1.14 -36.23 19.70
C ALA A 168 1.51 -36.77 21.09
N ASP A 169 1.01 -37.95 21.36
CA ASP A 169 1.39 -38.74 22.53
C ASP A 169 2.87 -39.05 22.49
N ALA A 170 3.52 -38.75 23.62
CA ALA A 170 4.84 -39.20 23.92
C ALA A 170 4.77 -40.65 24.48
N ASP A 171 5.47 -41.56 23.88
CA ASP A 171 5.87 -42.78 24.58
C ASP A 171 7.31 -43.12 24.24
N GLU A 172 8.07 -43.09 25.27
CA GLU A 172 9.15 -43.90 25.82
C GLU A 172 10.18 -44.54 24.88
N ALA A 173 11.43 -44.11 24.99
CA ALA A 173 12.60 -44.94 25.35
C ALA A 173 13.93 -44.20 25.17
N ALA A 174 14.60 -43.90 26.26
CA ALA A 174 16.07 -43.71 26.34
C ALA A 174 16.73 -45.11 26.44
N PRO A 175 18.09 -45.30 26.47
CA PRO A 175 19.20 -44.33 26.53
C PRO A 175 20.49 -44.68 25.73
N ALA A 176 21.43 -43.72 25.77
CA ALA A 176 22.89 -43.84 25.81
C ALA A 176 23.72 -44.15 24.55
N LYS A 177 24.66 -43.25 24.18
CA LYS A 177 26.09 -43.27 24.45
C LYS A 177 26.87 -42.14 23.75
N LYS A 178 27.53 -41.37 24.58
CA LYS A 178 28.90 -40.80 24.56
C LYS A 178 29.62 -40.51 23.24
N ALA A 179 30.14 -39.29 23.26
CA ALA A 179 31.14 -38.58 22.45
C ALA A 179 32.40 -39.38 22.11
N PRO A 180 33.39 -38.92 21.31
CA PRO A 180 34.18 -37.74 21.70
C PRO A 180 34.64 -36.78 20.58
N LYS A 181 35.20 -35.69 21.08
CA LYS A 181 35.99 -34.62 20.48
C LYS A 181 37.12 -35.06 19.57
N ALA A 182 37.37 -34.29 18.51
CA ALA A 182 38.73 -33.96 18.07
C ALA A 182 38.76 -32.63 17.31
N LYS A 183 39.51 -31.69 17.83
CA LYS A 183 40.26 -30.60 17.18
C LYS A 183 41.72 -31.05 17.20
N PRO A 184 42.68 -30.34 16.60
CA PRO A 184 42.81 -29.48 15.43
C PRO A 184 44.04 -29.88 14.55
N ALA A 185 44.23 -29.24 13.39
CA ALA A 185 45.57 -29.02 12.86
C ALA A 185 45.63 -27.82 11.92
N LYS A 186 46.55 -26.93 12.24
CA LYS A 186 47.19 -25.89 11.46
C LYS A 186 48.12 -26.49 10.40
N ALA A 187 48.33 -25.75 9.35
CA ALA A 187 49.61 -25.44 8.67
C ALA A 187 49.25 -24.63 7.43
N ASP A 188 49.58 -23.30 7.34
CA ASP A 188 50.88 -22.74 6.88
C ASP A 188 51.24 -23.26 5.47
N ASP A 189 51.36 -22.47 4.50
CA ASP A 189 52.53 -21.73 4.04
C ASP A 189 52.35 -21.23 2.60
N ALA A 190 52.67 -19.99 2.46
CA ALA A 190 53.59 -19.35 1.57
C ALA A 190 53.37 -19.30 0.04
N ALA A 191 53.49 -18.09 -0.34
CA ALA A 191 54.39 -17.52 -1.37
C ALA A 191 53.90 -17.55 -2.84
N GLU A 192 53.80 -16.40 -3.32
CA GLU A 192 54.70 -15.62 -4.15
C GLU A 192 54.46 -15.73 -5.65
N ALA A 193 54.40 -14.60 -6.19
CA ALA A 193 55.07 -14.00 -7.35
C ALA A 193 54.17 -13.80 -8.60
N GLU A 194 54.04 -12.59 -8.90
CA GLU A 194 54.65 -11.72 -9.96
C GLU A 194 54.14 -11.89 -11.39
N LYS A 195 53.87 -10.71 -11.92
CA LYS A 195 53.98 -10.27 -13.33
C LYS A 195 52.91 -10.83 -14.30
N GLU A 196 52.22 -10.01 -15.01
CA GLU A 196 52.51 -8.83 -15.86
C GLU A 196 51.25 -7.97 -15.99
#